data_05da309bfbb730db95e2b683327013f2
#
_entry.id   05da309bfbb730db95e2b683327013f2
#
_cell.length_a   1.000
_cell.length_b   1.000
_cell.length_c   1.000
_cell.angle_alpha   90.00
_cell.angle_beta   90.00
_cell.angle_gamma   90.00
#
_symmetry.space_group_name_H-M   'P 1'
#
loop_
_entity.id
_entity.type
_entity.pdbx_description
1 polymer ?
#
loop_
_entity_poly.entity_id
_entity_poly.type
_entity_poly.pdbx_seq_one_letter_code
_entity_poly.pdbx_strand_id
1 'polypeptide(L)'
;MSVLVDKNTRLVVQGITGSAGGFHARQCMEYGTQVVAGVTPGKGGQMFEGKVPVFDTVWEARQETGCNVSVIFVPAAGAADSILEAMGAGVELVICITEGIPVMDMMRVKAQMAGKKSRLIGPNCPGIITPGACKIGIMPGYIHKPGNVGVISRSGTLTYEAVWQLTSRGHGQSTCIGIGGDPINGMSHLDAVKLFNDDADTAAMILIGEIGGSAEEEAAAWIKDHCKKPVAAFIAGVTAPPGRRMGHAGAIVSGGKGTAEGKIEALKAAGIAVADTPATMAETLIKRMKDSRP
;
A
#
# COMPACT_ATOMS: atom_id res chain seq x y z
N MET A 1 11.02 13.48 -6.11
CA MET A 1 11.10 12.05 -6.51
C MET A 1 9.92 11.35 -5.87
N SER A 2 9.37 10.33 -6.47
CA SER A 2 8.24 9.58 -5.93
C SER A 2 8.73 8.34 -5.20
N VAL A 3 7.98 7.88 -4.21
CA VAL A 3 8.31 6.66 -3.48
C VAL A 3 7.81 5.44 -4.27
N LEU A 4 8.72 4.56 -4.68
CA LEU A 4 8.49 3.27 -5.35
C LEU A 4 7.94 3.31 -6.79
N VAL A 5 7.08 4.27 -7.13
CA VAL A 5 6.44 4.34 -8.47
C VAL A 5 6.44 5.77 -9.00
N ASP A 6 6.69 5.92 -10.30
CA ASP A 6 6.79 7.19 -11.01
C ASP A 6 6.29 7.09 -12.46
N LYS A 7 6.58 8.11 -13.28
CA LYS A 7 6.20 8.14 -14.70
C LYS A 7 6.92 7.09 -15.56
N ASN A 8 8.03 6.52 -15.07
CA ASN A 8 8.81 5.50 -15.76
C ASN A 8 8.37 4.08 -15.37
N THR A 9 7.42 3.96 -14.46
CA THR A 9 6.87 2.68 -14.02
C THR A 9 6.20 1.95 -15.17
N ARG A 10 6.65 0.73 -15.47
CA ARG A 10 6.14 -0.16 -16.52
C ARG A 10 5.40 -1.31 -15.87
N LEU A 11 4.06 -1.23 -15.91
CA LEU A 11 3.18 -2.12 -15.17
C LEU A 11 2.78 -3.35 -15.99
N VAL A 12 2.93 -4.55 -15.39
CA VAL A 12 2.23 -5.77 -15.83
C VAL A 12 1.04 -6.06 -14.89
N VAL A 13 -0.09 -6.44 -15.46
CA VAL A 13 -1.32 -6.77 -14.72
C VAL A 13 -1.57 -8.27 -14.80
N GLN A 14 -1.41 -8.98 -13.69
CA GLN A 14 -1.77 -10.40 -13.59
C GLN A 14 -3.28 -10.54 -13.36
N GLY A 15 -3.92 -11.38 -14.16
CA GLY A 15 -5.37 -11.52 -14.19
C GLY A 15 -6.07 -10.45 -15.03
N ILE A 16 -5.40 -9.85 -16.00
CA ILE A 16 -5.92 -8.73 -16.82
C ILE A 16 -7.21 -9.07 -17.57
N THR A 17 -7.41 -10.33 -17.97
CA THR A 17 -8.61 -10.77 -18.70
C THR A 17 -9.80 -11.03 -17.77
N GLY A 18 -9.60 -11.01 -16.45
CA GLY A 18 -10.68 -11.10 -15.45
C GLY A 18 -11.42 -9.77 -15.31
N SER A 19 -12.64 -9.82 -14.74
CA SER A 19 -13.48 -8.62 -14.59
C SER A 19 -12.80 -7.52 -13.76
N ALA A 20 -12.27 -7.87 -12.58
CA ALA A 20 -11.56 -6.91 -11.71
C ALA A 20 -10.25 -6.44 -12.33
N GLY A 21 -9.40 -7.36 -12.80
CA GLY A 21 -8.11 -7.02 -13.41
C GLY A 21 -8.28 -6.11 -14.63
N GLY A 22 -9.22 -6.44 -15.52
CA GLY A 22 -9.50 -5.64 -16.71
C GLY A 22 -10.07 -4.26 -16.37
N PHE A 23 -11.01 -4.18 -15.42
CA PHE A 23 -11.56 -2.89 -14.99
C PHE A 23 -10.48 -1.96 -14.42
N HIS A 24 -9.68 -2.45 -13.48
CA HIS A 24 -8.66 -1.63 -12.86
C HIS A 24 -7.46 -1.35 -13.77
N ALA A 25 -7.14 -2.24 -14.72
CA ALA A 25 -6.15 -1.96 -15.76
C ALA A 25 -6.56 -0.75 -16.60
N ARG A 26 -7.82 -0.68 -17.05
CA ARG A 26 -8.35 0.51 -17.76
C ARG A 26 -8.21 1.78 -16.91
N GLN A 27 -8.61 1.72 -15.64
CA GLN A 27 -8.50 2.87 -14.73
C GLN A 27 -7.05 3.32 -14.50
N CYS A 28 -6.08 2.39 -14.51
CA CYS A 28 -4.67 2.74 -14.45
C CYS A 28 -4.20 3.41 -15.75
N MET A 29 -4.61 2.88 -16.92
CA MET A 29 -4.30 3.47 -18.24
C MET A 29 -4.92 4.87 -18.39
N GLU A 30 -6.18 5.06 -18.00
CA GLU A 30 -6.87 6.35 -18.02
C GLU A 30 -6.18 7.38 -17.11
N TYR A 31 -5.59 6.93 -16.00
CA TYR A 31 -4.80 7.79 -15.11
C TYR A 31 -3.44 8.18 -15.69
N GLY A 32 -2.98 7.51 -16.74
CA GLY A 32 -1.68 7.74 -17.38
C GLY A 32 -0.58 6.76 -16.95
N THR A 33 -0.91 5.72 -16.18
CA THR A 33 0.05 4.65 -15.84
C THR A 33 0.39 3.83 -17.09
N GLN A 34 1.67 3.54 -17.33
CA GLN A 34 2.12 2.73 -18.44
C GLN A 34 1.83 1.24 -18.17
N VAL A 35 0.64 0.77 -18.53
CA VAL A 35 0.30 -0.67 -18.55
C VAL A 35 0.89 -1.26 -19.82
N VAL A 36 2.01 -1.97 -19.70
CA VAL A 36 2.79 -2.47 -20.85
C VAL A 36 2.53 -3.93 -21.16
N ALA A 37 1.96 -4.68 -20.23
CA ALA A 37 1.65 -6.10 -20.41
C ALA A 37 0.47 -6.54 -19.52
N GLY A 38 -0.22 -7.57 -19.95
CA GLY A 38 -1.12 -8.37 -19.15
C GLY A 38 -0.61 -9.79 -19.04
N VAL A 39 -0.95 -10.49 -17.95
CA VAL A 39 -0.68 -11.93 -17.83
C VAL A 39 -1.97 -12.65 -17.42
N THR A 40 -2.29 -13.68 -18.19
CA THR A 40 -3.33 -14.66 -17.87
C THR A 40 -2.96 -15.98 -18.54
N PRO A 41 -2.63 -17.05 -17.79
CA PRO A 41 -2.25 -18.33 -18.36
C PRO A 41 -3.28 -18.87 -19.35
N GLY A 42 -2.83 -19.36 -20.51
CA GLY A 42 -3.67 -19.83 -21.60
C GLY A 42 -4.32 -18.72 -22.46
N LYS A 43 -3.93 -17.46 -22.25
CA LYS A 43 -4.42 -16.30 -23.01
C LYS A 43 -3.30 -15.54 -23.73
N GLY A 44 -2.08 -16.10 -23.75
CA GLY A 44 -0.94 -15.55 -24.48
C GLY A 44 -1.29 -15.28 -25.95
N GLY A 45 -0.73 -14.21 -26.50
CA GLY A 45 -1.00 -13.76 -27.86
C GLY A 45 -2.27 -12.92 -28.07
N GLN A 46 -3.12 -12.78 -27.05
CA GLN A 46 -4.27 -11.86 -27.11
C GLN A 46 -3.83 -10.41 -26.88
N MET A 47 -4.70 -9.48 -27.24
CA MET A 47 -4.52 -8.05 -26.95
C MET A 47 -5.64 -7.56 -26.03
N PHE A 48 -5.28 -6.96 -24.90
CA PHE A 48 -6.24 -6.28 -24.05
C PHE A 48 -6.48 -4.86 -24.56
N GLU A 49 -7.77 -4.50 -24.78
CA GLU A 49 -8.20 -3.22 -25.36
C GLU A 49 -7.50 -2.87 -26.69
N GLY A 50 -7.05 -3.87 -27.46
CA GLY A 50 -6.33 -3.67 -28.71
C GLY A 50 -4.95 -3.00 -28.58
N LYS A 51 -4.44 -2.83 -27.35
CA LYS A 51 -3.23 -2.04 -27.08
C LYS A 51 -2.20 -2.76 -26.23
N VAL A 52 -2.63 -3.56 -25.24
CA VAL A 52 -1.74 -4.19 -24.27
C VAL A 52 -1.62 -5.68 -24.59
N PRO A 53 -0.41 -6.19 -24.90
CA PRO A 53 -0.20 -7.61 -25.17
C PRO A 53 -0.42 -8.43 -23.90
N VAL A 54 -1.04 -9.59 -24.04
CA VAL A 54 -1.27 -10.57 -22.99
C VAL A 54 -0.31 -11.73 -23.17
N PHE A 55 0.33 -12.16 -22.11
CA PHE A 55 1.29 -13.25 -22.03
C PHE A 55 0.77 -14.38 -21.13
N ASP A 56 1.34 -15.56 -21.24
CA ASP A 56 1.04 -16.68 -20.36
C ASP A 56 1.78 -16.58 -19.04
N THR A 57 2.98 -15.95 -19.03
CA THR A 57 3.83 -15.81 -17.84
C THR A 57 4.34 -14.38 -17.65
N VAL A 58 4.67 -14.04 -16.38
CA VAL A 58 5.32 -12.76 -16.07
C VAL A 58 6.74 -12.71 -16.61
N TRP A 59 7.42 -13.87 -16.72
CA TRP A 59 8.75 -13.94 -17.30
C TRP A 59 8.75 -13.50 -18.75
N GLU A 60 7.85 -14.05 -19.60
CA GLU A 60 7.68 -13.64 -20.98
C GLU A 60 7.35 -12.15 -21.10
N ALA A 61 6.35 -11.69 -20.31
CA ALA A 61 5.96 -10.29 -20.29
C ALA A 61 7.15 -9.38 -19.99
N ARG A 62 8.02 -9.76 -19.03
CA ARG A 62 9.19 -8.97 -18.67
C ARG A 62 10.24 -8.95 -19.79
N GLN A 63 10.54 -10.09 -20.42
CA GLN A 63 11.50 -10.15 -21.52
C GLN A 63 11.08 -9.26 -22.69
N GLU A 64 9.81 -9.30 -23.05
CA GLU A 64 9.29 -8.57 -24.21
C GLU A 64 9.03 -7.08 -23.95
N THR A 65 8.64 -6.73 -22.72
CA THR A 65 8.19 -5.37 -22.41
C THR A 65 9.07 -4.61 -21.43
N GLY A 66 9.97 -5.29 -20.72
CA GLY A 66 10.77 -4.65 -19.67
C GLY A 66 9.95 -4.16 -18.49
N CYS A 67 8.80 -4.79 -18.18
CA CYS A 67 7.98 -4.40 -17.03
C CYS A 67 8.78 -4.55 -15.72
N ASN A 68 8.65 -3.58 -14.82
CA ASN A 68 9.36 -3.52 -13.54
C ASN A 68 8.44 -3.56 -12.32
N VAL A 69 7.13 -3.40 -12.51
CA VAL A 69 6.13 -3.50 -11.46
C VAL A 69 5.01 -4.45 -11.88
N SER A 70 4.55 -5.29 -10.96
CA SER A 70 3.41 -6.19 -11.17
C SER A 70 2.27 -5.87 -10.20
N VAL A 71 1.02 -5.82 -10.70
CA VAL A 71 -0.18 -5.82 -9.87
C VAL A 71 -0.97 -7.11 -10.06
N ILE A 72 -1.47 -7.66 -8.97
CA ILE A 72 -2.12 -8.97 -8.94
C ILE A 72 -3.61 -8.83 -8.58
N PHE A 73 -4.45 -9.30 -9.51
CA PHE A 73 -5.91 -9.44 -9.35
C PHE A 73 -6.34 -10.92 -9.49
N VAL A 74 -5.39 -11.83 -9.36
CA VAL A 74 -5.63 -13.27 -9.40
C VAL A 74 -6.41 -13.70 -8.16
N PRO A 75 -7.37 -14.64 -8.26
CA PRO A 75 -8.07 -15.18 -7.08
C PRO A 75 -7.13 -15.74 -6.01
N ALA A 76 -7.58 -15.72 -4.75
CA ALA A 76 -6.76 -16.05 -3.58
C ALA A 76 -5.98 -17.36 -3.68
N ALA A 77 -6.58 -18.39 -4.29
CA ALA A 77 -5.93 -19.71 -4.46
C ALA A 77 -4.67 -19.68 -5.35
N GLY A 78 -4.56 -18.73 -6.27
CA GLY A 78 -3.40 -18.57 -7.17
C GLY A 78 -2.53 -17.34 -6.86
N ALA A 79 -2.95 -16.50 -5.92
CA ALA A 79 -2.30 -15.20 -5.72
C ALA A 79 -0.88 -15.31 -5.13
N ALA A 80 -0.65 -16.26 -4.22
CA ALA A 80 0.69 -16.50 -3.67
C ALA A 80 1.67 -16.97 -4.76
N ASP A 81 1.26 -17.86 -5.64
CA ASP A 81 2.08 -18.32 -6.76
C ASP A 81 2.33 -17.17 -7.76
N SER A 82 1.33 -16.31 -8.00
CA SER A 82 1.48 -15.11 -8.82
C SER A 82 2.50 -14.11 -8.23
N ILE A 83 2.55 -13.96 -6.90
CA ILE A 83 3.58 -13.15 -6.22
C ILE A 83 4.97 -13.77 -6.49
N LEU A 84 5.11 -15.07 -6.26
CA LEU A 84 6.37 -15.79 -6.42
C LEU A 84 6.86 -15.79 -7.87
N GLU A 85 5.96 -15.92 -8.83
CA GLU A 85 6.25 -15.84 -10.26
C GLU A 85 6.82 -14.47 -10.63
N ALA A 86 6.16 -13.37 -10.21
CA ALA A 86 6.64 -12.02 -10.46
C ALA A 86 8.03 -11.78 -9.86
N MET A 87 8.25 -12.26 -8.61
CA MET A 87 9.57 -12.19 -7.98
C MET A 87 10.63 -13.04 -8.69
N GLY A 88 10.24 -14.24 -9.15
CA GLY A 88 11.09 -15.14 -9.92
C GLY A 88 11.50 -14.55 -11.27
N ALA A 89 10.59 -13.83 -11.92
CA ALA A 89 10.84 -13.07 -13.14
C ALA A 89 11.72 -11.82 -12.91
N GLY A 90 12.05 -11.47 -11.66
CA GLY A 90 12.89 -10.34 -11.30
C GLY A 90 12.16 -8.99 -11.32
N VAL A 91 10.83 -8.98 -11.15
CA VAL A 91 10.05 -7.75 -10.98
C VAL A 91 10.43 -7.08 -9.65
N GLU A 92 10.66 -5.78 -9.68
CA GLU A 92 11.20 -5.02 -8.53
C GLU A 92 10.16 -4.73 -7.45
N LEU A 93 8.91 -4.47 -7.88
CA LEU A 93 7.78 -4.20 -6.99
C LEU A 93 6.58 -5.06 -7.40
N VAL A 94 6.06 -5.81 -6.44
CA VAL A 94 4.83 -6.60 -6.58
C VAL A 94 3.75 -6.00 -5.70
N ILE A 95 2.55 -5.81 -6.24
CA ILE A 95 1.40 -5.25 -5.53
C ILE A 95 0.27 -6.27 -5.60
N CYS A 96 -0.10 -6.86 -4.45
CA CYS A 96 -1.15 -7.87 -4.39
C CYS A 96 -2.43 -7.26 -3.82
N ILE A 97 -3.44 -7.08 -4.68
CA ILE A 97 -4.74 -6.53 -4.28
C ILE A 97 -5.59 -7.61 -3.59
N THR A 98 -5.40 -8.85 -3.99
CA THR A 98 -6.21 -10.00 -3.58
C THR A 98 -6.28 -10.16 -2.06
N GLU A 99 -7.49 -10.35 -1.56
CA GLU A 99 -7.82 -10.70 -0.18
C GLU A 99 -8.04 -12.23 -0.05
N GLY A 100 -7.85 -12.75 1.16
CA GLY A 100 -8.18 -14.13 1.50
C GLY A 100 -7.12 -15.15 1.12
N ILE A 101 -5.89 -14.74 0.89
CA ILE A 101 -4.76 -15.68 0.70
C ILE A 101 -4.50 -16.43 2.01
N PRO A 102 -4.39 -17.76 2.00
CA PRO A 102 -4.09 -18.53 3.19
C PRO A 102 -2.80 -18.06 3.88
N VAL A 103 -2.82 -17.97 5.21
CA VAL A 103 -1.67 -17.51 6.02
C VAL A 103 -0.42 -18.34 5.72
N MET A 104 -0.54 -19.67 5.58
CA MET A 104 0.59 -20.54 5.28
C MET A 104 1.22 -20.25 3.92
N ASP A 105 0.42 -19.88 2.92
CA ASP A 105 0.93 -19.49 1.61
C ASP A 105 1.69 -18.17 1.69
N MET A 106 1.20 -17.19 2.45
CA MET A 106 1.90 -15.95 2.68
C MET A 106 3.17 -16.11 3.53
N MET A 107 3.21 -17.07 4.46
CA MET A 107 4.46 -17.43 5.15
C MET A 107 5.50 -17.98 4.17
N ARG A 108 5.09 -18.83 3.20
CA ARG A 108 5.95 -19.33 2.13
C ARG A 108 6.48 -18.17 1.26
N VAL A 109 5.62 -17.24 0.89
CA VAL A 109 6.01 -16.03 0.16
C VAL A 109 7.06 -15.22 0.94
N LYS A 110 6.81 -14.93 2.22
CA LYS A 110 7.76 -14.17 3.08
C LYS A 110 9.10 -14.88 3.21
N ALA A 111 9.11 -16.21 3.36
CA ALA A 111 10.36 -16.97 3.43
C ALA A 111 11.17 -16.86 2.13
N GLN A 112 10.51 -16.87 0.97
CA GLN A 112 11.16 -16.74 -0.33
C GLN A 112 11.55 -15.30 -0.68
N MET A 113 10.98 -14.29 -0.03
CA MET A 113 11.38 -12.89 -0.15
C MET A 113 12.73 -12.61 0.48
N ALA A 114 13.14 -13.40 1.48
CA ALA A 114 14.38 -13.17 2.22
C ALA A 114 15.59 -13.11 1.27
N GLY A 115 16.35 -12.03 1.33
CA GLY A 115 17.51 -11.79 0.49
C GLY A 115 17.23 -11.38 -0.96
N LYS A 116 15.96 -11.27 -1.36
CA LYS A 116 15.59 -10.78 -2.70
C LYS A 116 15.46 -9.26 -2.74
N LYS A 117 15.68 -8.68 -3.92
CA LYS A 117 15.52 -7.24 -4.15
C LYS A 117 14.07 -6.82 -4.35
N SER A 118 13.20 -7.75 -4.74
CA SER A 118 11.77 -7.50 -4.96
C SER A 118 11.08 -7.08 -3.67
N ARG A 119 10.21 -6.09 -3.75
CA ARG A 119 9.36 -5.63 -2.66
C ARG A 119 7.92 -6.06 -2.90
N LEU A 120 7.17 -6.31 -1.83
CA LEU A 120 5.75 -6.66 -1.90
C LEU A 120 4.92 -5.64 -1.11
N ILE A 121 3.88 -5.08 -1.73
CA ILE A 121 2.80 -4.34 -1.10
C ILE A 121 1.56 -5.22 -1.07
N GLY A 122 0.88 -5.29 0.06
CA GLY A 122 -0.21 -6.23 0.28
C GLY A 122 0.25 -7.57 0.86
N PRO A 123 -0.58 -8.60 0.81
CA PRO A 123 -1.90 -8.70 0.15
C PRO A 123 -3.01 -7.88 0.82
N ASN A 124 -4.24 -7.98 0.28
CA ASN A 124 -5.42 -7.30 0.78
C ASN A 124 -5.19 -5.78 0.92
N CYS A 125 -4.76 -5.14 -0.16
CA CYS A 125 -4.38 -3.73 -0.17
C CYS A 125 -5.05 -2.97 -1.33
N PRO A 126 -5.19 -1.64 -1.21
CA PRO A 126 -5.71 -0.82 -2.29
C PRO A 126 -4.67 -0.47 -3.37
N GLY A 127 -3.40 -0.80 -3.14
CA GLY A 127 -2.30 -0.48 -4.05
C GLY A 127 -1.47 0.73 -3.64
N ILE A 128 -0.94 1.43 -4.63
CA ILE A 128 -0.08 2.61 -4.47
C ILE A 128 -0.44 3.67 -5.51
N ILE A 129 -0.31 4.95 -5.13
CA ILE A 129 -0.47 6.07 -6.05
C ILE A 129 0.52 7.19 -5.72
N THR A 130 1.24 7.65 -6.73
CA THR A 130 1.97 8.93 -6.75
C THR A 130 1.17 9.89 -7.61
N PRO A 131 0.46 10.86 -7.00
CA PRO A 131 -0.48 11.72 -7.72
C PRO A 131 0.19 12.48 -8.88
N GLY A 132 -0.47 12.45 -10.05
CA GLY A 132 0.04 13.07 -11.28
C GLY A 132 1.16 12.29 -11.99
N ALA A 133 1.56 11.13 -11.47
CA ALA A 133 2.64 10.31 -12.04
C ALA A 133 2.23 8.86 -12.32
N CYS A 134 1.73 8.14 -11.33
CA CYS A 134 1.42 6.72 -11.47
C CYS A 134 0.37 6.27 -10.45
N LYS A 135 -0.61 5.50 -10.89
CA LYS A 135 -1.64 4.85 -10.07
C LYS A 135 -1.62 3.36 -10.36
N ILE A 136 -1.50 2.53 -9.32
CA ILE A 136 -1.54 1.07 -9.42
C ILE A 136 -2.46 0.52 -8.34
N GLY A 137 -3.48 -0.22 -8.76
CA GLY A 137 -4.49 -0.80 -7.88
C GLY A 137 -5.82 -0.08 -7.97
N ILE A 138 -6.56 -0.07 -6.84
CA ILE A 138 -7.98 0.31 -6.80
C ILE A 138 -8.24 1.71 -6.25
N MET A 139 -7.22 2.45 -5.83
CA MET A 139 -7.38 3.81 -5.28
C MET A 139 -8.06 4.74 -6.30
N PRO A 140 -9.07 5.56 -5.89
CA PRO A 140 -9.74 6.51 -6.78
C PRO A 140 -8.81 7.69 -7.10
N GLY A 141 -8.32 7.78 -8.33
CA GLY A 141 -7.32 8.80 -8.73
C GLY A 141 -7.79 10.24 -8.57
N TYR A 142 -9.09 10.49 -8.74
CA TYR A 142 -9.69 11.84 -8.74
C TYR A 142 -9.68 12.55 -7.37
N ILE A 143 -9.54 11.81 -6.25
CA ILE A 143 -9.44 12.44 -4.92
C ILE A 143 -8.01 12.86 -4.57
N HIS A 144 -7.02 12.38 -5.32
CA HIS A 144 -5.61 12.62 -5.07
C HIS A 144 -5.13 13.87 -5.82
N LYS A 145 -4.22 14.61 -5.18
CA LYS A 145 -3.59 15.82 -5.76
C LYS A 145 -2.09 15.76 -5.50
N PRO A 146 -1.24 16.12 -6.47
CA PRO A 146 0.20 16.27 -6.22
C PRO A 146 0.51 17.19 -5.06
N GLY A 147 1.42 16.77 -4.17
CA GLY A 147 1.85 17.53 -3.00
C GLY A 147 2.95 16.83 -2.23
N ASN A 148 3.01 17.04 -0.92
CA ASN A 148 4.14 16.62 -0.10
C ASN A 148 3.76 15.83 1.17
N VAL A 149 2.56 15.30 1.24
CA VAL A 149 2.14 14.45 2.37
C VAL A 149 2.18 12.98 1.98
N GLY A 150 2.99 12.19 2.68
CA GLY A 150 2.97 10.73 2.57
C GLY A 150 1.78 10.13 3.33
N VAL A 151 1.11 9.14 2.76
CA VAL A 151 0.02 8.41 3.44
C VAL A 151 0.33 6.92 3.45
N ILE A 152 0.33 6.33 4.65
CA ILE A 152 0.58 4.90 4.88
C ILE A 152 -0.62 4.32 5.61
N SER A 153 -1.23 3.27 5.07
CA SER A 153 -2.47 2.76 5.65
C SER A 153 -2.64 1.26 5.47
N ARG A 154 -3.18 0.59 6.49
CA ARG A 154 -3.70 -0.77 6.38
C ARG A 154 -5.07 -0.82 5.71
N SER A 155 -5.85 0.25 5.81
CA SER A 155 -7.23 0.33 5.34
C SER A 155 -7.33 1.13 4.05
N GLY A 156 -7.97 0.56 3.02
CA GLY A 156 -8.31 1.29 1.79
C GLY A 156 -9.25 2.45 2.07
N THR A 157 -10.36 2.21 2.76
CA THR A 157 -11.39 3.21 3.05
C THR A 157 -10.85 4.39 3.85
N LEU A 158 -10.08 4.13 4.91
CA LEU A 158 -9.48 5.21 5.71
C LEU A 158 -8.39 5.95 4.95
N THR A 159 -7.70 5.30 4.01
CA THR A 159 -6.79 6.00 3.08
C THR A 159 -7.56 7.06 2.28
N TYR A 160 -8.70 6.68 1.71
CA TYR A 160 -9.51 7.61 0.90
C TYR A 160 -10.05 8.76 1.72
N GLU A 161 -10.46 8.49 2.96
CA GLU A 161 -10.93 9.52 3.89
C GLU A 161 -9.82 10.53 4.21
N ALA A 162 -8.62 10.06 4.59
CA ALA A 162 -7.49 10.93 4.89
C ALA A 162 -7.05 11.75 3.67
N VAL A 163 -6.99 11.12 2.50
CA VAL A 163 -6.61 11.79 1.24
C VAL A 163 -7.62 12.86 0.87
N TRP A 164 -8.92 12.57 0.96
CA TRP A 164 -9.96 13.55 0.68
C TRP A 164 -9.91 14.74 1.64
N GLN A 165 -9.71 14.49 2.93
CA GLN A 165 -9.55 15.56 3.92
C GLN A 165 -8.34 16.45 3.63
N LEU A 166 -7.20 15.87 3.24
CA LEU A 166 -6.01 16.61 2.85
C LEU A 166 -6.27 17.44 1.60
N THR A 167 -6.77 16.81 0.54
CA THR A 167 -6.98 17.44 -0.76
C THR A 167 -7.98 18.59 -0.69
N SER A 168 -9.10 18.41 0.04
CA SER A 168 -10.11 19.44 0.24
C SER A 168 -9.61 20.64 1.06
N ARG A 169 -8.54 20.47 1.84
CA ARG A 169 -7.85 21.52 2.60
C ARG A 169 -6.62 22.09 1.88
N GLY A 170 -6.44 21.76 0.60
CA GLY A 170 -5.33 22.28 -0.22
C GLY A 170 -3.99 21.55 -0.04
N HIS A 171 -3.94 20.45 0.71
CA HIS A 171 -2.75 19.62 0.90
C HIS A 171 -2.79 18.42 -0.05
N GLY A 172 -1.79 18.30 -0.92
CA GLY A 172 -1.64 17.16 -1.82
C GLY A 172 -0.72 16.08 -1.23
N GLN A 173 -0.65 14.94 -1.92
CA GLN A 173 0.13 13.80 -1.48
C GLN A 173 1.39 13.62 -2.32
N SER A 174 2.50 13.22 -1.69
CA SER A 174 3.70 12.78 -2.39
C SER A 174 3.49 11.37 -2.95
N THR A 175 3.09 10.45 -2.10
CA THR A 175 2.68 9.10 -2.46
C THR A 175 1.72 8.57 -1.39
N CYS A 176 0.76 7.73 -1.78
CA CYS A 176 -0.08 6.97 -0.86
C CYS A 176 0.20 5.48 -1.02
N ILE A 177 0.53 4.80 0.07
CA ILE A 177 0.81 3.36 0.10
C ILE A 177 -0.23 2.67 0.98
N GLY A 178 -1.02 1.78 0.37
CA GLY A 178 -1.87 0.86 1.11
C GLY A 178 -1.11 -0.43 1.38
N ILE A 179 -0.71 -0.67 2.63
CA ILE A 179 0.10 -1.85 2.98
C ILE A 179 -0.72 -3.12 3.17
N GLY A 180 -2.03 -2.99 3.32
CA GLY A 180 -2.96 -4.12 3.47
C GLY A 180 -3.30 -4.52 4.90
N GLY A 181 -4.45 -5.21 5.03
CA GLY A 181 -5.05 -5.60 6.32
C GLY A 181 -4.79 -7.03 6.76
N ASP A 182 -4.03 -7.81 5.99
CA ASP A 182 -3.73 -9.21 6.32
C ASP A 182 -2.66 -9.33 7.42
N PRO A 183 -2.63 -10.44 8.19
CA PRO A 183 -1.65 -10.63 9.26
C PRO A 183 -0.21 -10.79 8.75
N ILE A 184 -0.04 -11.31 7.52
CA ILE A 184 1.28 -11.50 6.88
C ILE A 184 1.32 -10.66 5.61
N ASN A 185 1.91 -9.48 5.70
CA ASN A 185 2.11 -8.58 4.56
C ASN A 185 3.58 -8.48 4.13
N GLY A 186 3.75 -8.03 2.90
CA GLY A 186 5.05 -7.78 2.30
C GLY A 186 5.76 -6.62 2.99
N MET A 187 5.14 -5.44 2.98
CA MET A 187 5.65 -4.19 3.54
C MET A 187 4.98 -3.89 4.88
N SER A 188 5.77 -3.49 5.88
CA SER A 188 5.28 -3.00 7.17
C SER A 188 5.11 -1.47 7.17
N HIS A 189 4.49 -0.92 8.24
CA HIS A 189 4.49 0.53 8.49
C HIS A 189 5.91 1.08 8.56
N LEU A 190 6.81 0.39 9.25
CA LEU A 190 8.21 0.80 9.40
C LEU A 190 8.93 0.89 8.06
N ASP A 191 8.73 -0.09 7.17
CA ASP A 191 9.35 -0.07 5.83
C ASP A 191 8.88 1.15 5.03
N ALA A 192 7.58 1.45 5.04
CA ALA A 192 7.02 2.60 4.35
C ALA A 192 7.46 3.94 4.97
N VAL A 193 7.52 4.03 6.30
CA VAL A 193 8.01 5.22 7.03
C VAL A 193 9.44 5.55 6.63
N LYS A 194 10.33 4.56 6.56
CA LYS A 194 11.72 4.77 6.14
C LYS A 194 11.79 5.35 4.73
N LEU A 195 11.01 4.81 3.79
CA LEU A 195 10.95 5.31 2.43
C LEU A 195 10.51 6.78 2.36
N PHE A 196 9.47 7.14 3.11
CA PHE A 196 8.99 8.53 3.15
C PHE A 196 9.94 9.46 3.93
N ASN A 197 10.63 8.96 4.94
CA ASN A 197 11.64 9.75 5.65
C ASN A 197 12.80 10.14 4.73
N ASP A 198 13.23 9.21 3.88
CA ASP A 198 14.33 9.42 2.95
C ASP A 198 13.93 10.19 1.68
N ASP A 199 12.63 10.29 1.39
CA ASP A 199 12.12 11.04 0.23
C ASP A 199 12.11 12.56 0.51
N ALA A 200 12.88 13.31 -0.27
CA ALA A 200 12.99 14.77 -0.14
C ALA A 200 11.69 15.51 -0.45
N ASP A 201 10.81 14.94 -1.27
CA ASP A 201 9.53 15.55 -1.65
C ASP A 201 8.43 15.30 -0.61
N THR A 202 8.65 14.40 0.34
CA THR A 202 7.72 14.17 1.46
C THR A 202 8.09 15.05 2.65
N ALA A 203 7.22 15.97 3.00
CA ALA A 203 7.42 16.90 4.13
C ALA A 203 6.72 16.46 5.42
N ALA A 204 5.70 15.62 5.34
CA ALA A 204 4.92 15.14 6.49
C ALA A 204 4.26 13.81 6.16
N MET A 205 3.78 13.06 7.18
CA MET A 205 3.18 11.73 7.00
C MET A 205 1.90 11.56 7.82
N ILE A 206 0.94 10.78 7.25
CA ILE A 206 -0.17 10.19 8.01
C ILE A 206 0.02 8.67 8.06
N LEU A 207 -0.01 8.11 9.27
CA LEU A 207 -0.04 6.67 9.51
C LEU A 207 -1.44 6.25 9.95
N ILE A 208 -2.01 5.28 9.24
CA ILE A 208 -3.32 4.71 9.58
C ILE A 208 -3.13 3.24 9.90
N GLY A 209 -3.31 2.92 11.17
CA GLY A 209 -3.22 1.58 11.70
C GLY A 209 -4.55 1.11 12.29
N GLU A 210 -4.50 -0.07 12.87
CA GLU A 210 -5.66 -0.71 13.48
C GLU A 210 -5.21 -1.67 14.58
N ILE A 211 -6.15 -2.21 15.33
CA ILE A 211 -5.86 -3.28 16.31
C ILE A 211 -5.18 -4.48 15.66
N GLY A 212 -4.38 -5.20 16.44
CA GLY A 212 -3.67 -6.41 16.03
C GLY A 212 -2.22 -6.18 15.61
N GLY A 213 -1.36 -7.12 15.98
CA GLY A 213 0.08 -7.05 15.74
C GLY A 213 0.78 -5.91 16.49
N SER A 214 2.04 -5.62 16.13
CA SER A 214 2.92 -4.61 16.76
C SER A 214 3.55 -3.63 15.75
N ALA A 215 3.12 -3.65 14.49
CA ALA A 215 3.80 -2.92 13.42
C ALA A 215 3.77 -1.39 13.60
N GLU A 216 2.71 -0.86 14.20
CA GLU A 216 2.57 0.56 14.48
C GLU A 216 3.47 1.00 15.64
N GLU A 217 3.62 0.17 16.68
CA GLU A 217 4.53 0.39 17.81
C GLU A 217 6.00 0.34 17.35
N GLU A 218 6.36 -0.60 16.48
CA GLU A 218 7.70 -0.70 15.89
C GLU A 218 8.02 0.54 15.04
N ALA A 219 7.07 1.00 14.23
CA ALA A 219 7.20 2.23 13.46
C ALA A 219 7.33 3.46 14.38
N ALA A 220 6.55 3.54 15.45
CA ALA A 220 6.60 4.62 16.44
C ALA A 220 7.98 4.71 17.11
N ALA A 221 8.52 3.58 17.56
CA ALA A 221 9.85 3.53 18.17
C ALA A 221 10.93 4.06 17.21
N TRP A 222 10.91 3.64 15.96
CA TRP A 222 11.87 4.12 14.96
C TRP A 222 11.69 5.61 14.64
N ILE A 223 10.44 6.09 14.49
CA ILE A 223 10.13 7.50 14.23
C ILE A 223 10.71 8.39 15.31
N LYS A 224 10.56 8.01 16.59
CA LYS A 224 11.07 8.76 17.75
C LYS A 224 12.55 9.10 17.60
N ASP A 225 13.35 8.14 17.16
CA ASP A 225 14.80 8.27 17.14
C ASP A 225 15.37 8.79 15.82
N HIS A 226 14.65 8.62 14.70
CA HIS A 226 15.21 8.82 13.37
C HIS A 226 14.42 9.82 12.49
N CYS A 227 13.13 10.05 12.74
CA CYS A 227 12.29 10.86 11.87
C CYS A 227 12.12 12.28 12.42
N LYS A 228 12.51 13.27 11.62
CA LYS A 228 12.31 14.70 11.96
C LYS A 228 11.07 15.31 11.30
N LYS A 229 10.43 14.57 10.38
CA LYS A 229 9.24 15.05 9.67
C LYS A 229 8.01 14.98 10.59
N PRO A 230 7.07 15.95 10.52
CA PRO A 230 5.80 15.86 11.24
C PRO A 230 5.02 14.60 10.85
N VAL A 231 4.56 13.86 11.87
CA VAL A 231 3.75 12.65 11.70
C VAL A 231 2.47 12.79 12.49
N ALA A 232 1.35 12.45 11.87
CA ALA A 232 0.09 12.19 12.55
C ALA A 232 -0.32 10.72 12.33
N ALA A 233 -1.08 10.16 13.25
CA ALA A 233 -1.57 8.79 13.16
C ALA A 233 -3.05 8.69 13.53
N PHE A 234 -3.69 7.64 13.05
CA PHE A 234 -5.00 7.19 13.51
C PHE A 234 -4.98 5.68 13.69
N ILE A 235 -5.57 5.19 14.78
CA ILE A 235 -5.70 3.76 15.08
C ILE A 235 -7.19 3.39 15.13
N ALA A 236 -7.60 2.54 14.19
CA ALA A 236 -8.95 1.99 14.16
C ALA A 236 -9.13 0.85 15.18
N GLY A 237 -10.35 0.69 15.68
CA GLY A 237 -10.73 -0.43 16.52
C GLY A 237 -10.72 -0.18 18.02
N VAL A 238 -10.67 1.07 18.50
CA VAL A 238 -10.76 1.44 19.94
C VAL A 238 -11.98 0.80 20.63
N THR A 239 -13.10 0.70 19.93
CA THR A 239 -14.34 0.12 20.45
C THR A 239 -14.55 -1.35 20.08
N ALA A 240 -13.51 -2.00 19.53
CA ALA A 240 -13.60 -3.39 19.10
C ALA A 240 -13.72 -4.34 20.30
N PRO A 241 -14.69 -5.28 20.30
CA PRO A 241 -14.78 -6.28 21.35
C PRO A 241 -13.53 -7.16 21.42
N PRO A 242 -12.98 -7.45 22.62
CA PRO A 242 -11.82 -8.33 22.75
C PRO A 242 -12.03 -9.70 22.08
N GLY A 243 -11.00 -10.21 21.42
CA GLY A 243 -11.00 -11.54 20.79
C GLY A 243 -11.86 -11.66 19.51
N ARG A 244 -12.46 -10.55 19.04
CA ARG A 244 -13.17 -10.54 17.75
C ARG A 244 -12.32 -9.89 16.65
N ARG A 245 -12.34 -10.53 15.47
CA ARG A 245 -11.76 -9.96 14.26
C ARG A 245 -12.66 -8.85 13.71
N MET A 246 -12.09 -7.70 13.40
CA MET A 246 -12.83 -6.51 12.97
C MET A 246 -12.50 -6.15 11.51
N GLY A 247 -13.23 -6.74 10.57
CA GLY A 247 -13.02 -6.53 9.14
C GLY A 247 -11.80 -7.28 8.61
N HIS A 248 -10.63 -6.68 8.68
CA HIS A 248 -9.38 -7.26 8.21
C HIS A 248 -8.96 -8.52 8.98
N ALA A 249 -8.33 -9.46 8.29
CA ALA A 249 -7.87 -10.71 8.90
C ALA A 249 -6.82 -10.48 10.00
N GLY A 250 -6.01 -9.43 9.89
CA GLY A 250 -5.02 -9.02 10.89
C GLY A 250 -5.57 -8.16 12.03
N ALA A 251 -6.81 -7.67 11.93
CA ALA A 251 -7.43 -6.77 12.91
C ALA A 251 -8.07 -7.54 14.07
N ILE A 252 -7.24 -8.15 14.91
CA ILE A 252 -7.66 -8.91 16.09
C ILE A 252 -6.70 -8.71 17.25
N VAL A 253 -7.22 -8.44 18.44
CA VAL A 253 -6.44 -8.42 19.69
C VAL A 253 -6.34 -9.86 20.20
N SER A 254 -5.13 -10.35 20.34
CA SER A 254 -4.85 -11.71 20.84
C SER A 254 -3.82 -11.67 21.96
N GLY A 255 -4.09 -12.39 23.05
CA GLY A 255 -3.18 -12.46 24.20
C GLY A 255 -2.86 -11.11 24.85
N GLY A 256 -3.80 -10.15 24.79
CA GLY A 256 -3.62 -8.81 25.36
C GLY A 256 -2.64 -7.90 24.62
N LYS A 257 -2.15 -8.31 23.45
CA LYS A 257 -1.24 -7.53 22.59
C LYS A 257 -1.98 -6.94 21.40
N GLY A 258 -1.48 -5.81 20.88
CA GLY A 258 -2.03 -5.14 19.71
C GLY A 258 -3.37 -4.45 19.98
N THR A 259 -3.59 -3.97 21.18
CA THR A 259 -4.77 -3.15 21.54
C THR A 259 -4.65 -1.75 20.92
N ALA A 260 -5.78 -1.10 20.67
CA ALA A 260 -5.76 0.28 20.17
C ALA A 260 -5.11 1.23 21.18
N GLU A 261 -5.41 1.07 22.47
CA GLU A 261 -4.86 1.87 23.55
C GLU A 261 -3.34 1.78 23.60
N GLY A 262 -2.78 0.57 23.59
CA GLY A 262 -1.32 0.36 23.63
C GLY A 262 -0.62 0.99 22.42
N LYS A 263 -1.22 0.88 21.22
CA LYS A 263 -0.70 1.54 20.01
C LYS A 263 -0.75 3.06 20.12
N ILE A 264 -1.86 3.62 20.58
CA ILE A 264 -2.05 5.07 20.79
C ILE A 264 -1.03 5.60 21.80
N GLU A 265 -0.81 4.89 22.90
CA GLU A 265 0.20 5.26 23.91
C GLU A 265 1.62 5.25 23.32
N ALA A 266 1.99 4.21 22.58
CA ALA A 266 3.29 4.12 21.93
C ALA A 266 3.51 5.25 20.91
N LEU A 267 2.51 5.56 20.08
CA LEU A 267 2.55 6.66 19.13
C LEU A 267 2.71 8.02 19.82
N LYS A 268 1.94 8.29 20.87
CA LYS A 268 2.04 9.53 21.67
C LYS A 268 3.40 9.65 22.37
N ALA A 269 3.92 8.56 22.91
CA ALA A 269 5.24 8.52 23.56
C ALA A 269 6.40 8.76 22.56
N ALA A 270 6.15 8.50 21.28
CA ALA A 270 7.07 8.83 20.19
C ALA A 270 6.91 10.27 19.64
N GLY A 271 6.05 11.10 20.25
CA GLY A 271 5.80 12.48 19.79
C GLY A 271 4.93 12.58 18.52
N ILE A 272 4.24 11.50 18.16
CA ILE A 272 3.32 11.46 17.02
C ILE A 272 1.96 11.99 17.48
N ALA A 273 1.38 12.92 16.69
CA ALA A 273 0.04 13.42 16.95
C ALA A 273 -1.00 12.37 16.57
N VAL A 274 -1.87 11.95 17.48
CA VAL A 274 -2.89 10.94 17.23
C VAL A 274 -4.25 11.59 17.07
N ALA A 275 -4.93 11.33 15.96
CA ALA A 275 -6.28 11.78 15.71
C ALA A 275 -7.29 10.95 16.52
N ASP A 276 -8.25 11.62 17.15
CA ASP A 276 -9.26 10.95 17.99
C ASP A 276 -10.33 10.25 17.14
N THR A 277 -10.59 10.75 15.94
CA THR A 277 -11.59 10.21 15.01
C THR A 277 -11.05 10.15 13.58
N PRO A 278 -11.62 9.30 12.72
CA PRO A 278 -11.24 9.30 11.30
C PRO A 278 -11.43 10.67 10.64
N ALA A 279 -12.42 11.45 11.05
CA ALA A 279 -12.75 12.75 10.47
C ALA A 279 -11.70 13.85 10.77
N THR A 280 -10.80 13.64 11.72
CA THR A 280 -9.82 14.65 12.16
C THR A 280 -8.38 14.35 11.73
N MET A 281 -8.14 13.32 10.92
CA MET A 281 -6.79 12.88 10.54
C MET A 281 -5.97 14.00 9.87
N ALA A 282 -6.53 14.66 8.86
CA ALA A 282 -5.82 15.73 8.17
C ALA A 282 -5.63 16.96 9.05
N GLU A 283 -6.63 17.34 9.84
CA GLU A 283 -6.54 18.47 10.78
C GLU A 283 -5.42 18.26 11.79
N THR A 284 -5.33 17.05 12.36
CA THR A 284 -4.27 16.66 13.31
C THR A 284 -2.88 16.81 12.67
N LEU A 285 -2.69 16.35 11.43
CA LEU A 285 -1.42 16.53 10.73
C LEU A 285 -1.12 17.99 10.45
N ILE A 286 -2.08 18.76 9.93
CA ILE A 286 -1.90 20.16 9.58
C ILE A 286 -1.52 21.00 10.81
N LYS A 287 -2.14 20.73 11.96
CA LYS A 287 -1.75 21.34 13.23
C LYS A 287 -0.30 20.97 13.59
N ARG A 288 0.05 19.68 13.55
CA ARG A 288 1.40 19.21 13.84
C ARG A 288 2.46 19.84 12.92
N MET A 289 2.15 20.03 11.64
CA MET A 289 3.03 20.71 10.68
C MET A 289 3.27 22.19 11.02
N LYS A 290 2.26 22.88 11.56
CA LYS A 290 2.40 24.27 12.00
C LYS A 290 3.27 24.39 13.25
N ASP A 291 3.07 23.50 14.22
CA ASP A 291 3.82 23.47 15.47
C ASP A 291 5.30 23.06 15.27
N SER A 292 5.63 22.43 14.15
CA SER A 292 7.00 21.99 13.79
C SER A 292 7.76 23.00 12.95
N ARG A 293 7.16 24.13 12.57
CA ARG A 293 7.90 25.21 11.89
C ARG A 293 8.70 25.98 12.93
N PRO A 294 9.99 26.25 12.65
CA PRO A 294 10.85 27.01 13.54
C PRO A 294 10.36 28.46 13.71
#